data_f62e04a0d05c96c5d457dae033aefc08
#
_entry.id   f62e04a0d05c96c5d457dae033aefc08
#
_cell.length_a   1.000
_cell.length_b   1.000
_cell.length_c   1.000
_cell.angle_alpha   90.00
_cell.angle_beta   90.00
_cell.angle_gamma   90.00
#
_symmetry.space_group_name_H-M   'P 1'
#
loop_
_entity.id
_entity.type
_entity.pdbx_description
1 polymer ?
#
loop_
_entity_poly.entity_id
_entity_poly.type
_entity_poly.pdbx_seq_one_letter_code
_entity_poly.pdbx_strand_id
1 'polypeptide(L)'
;MGIIIFIIGLLLGLFAFSQIIYPLLSAWPRAKRLEREGKLKRPIPITTFLIAPNIWGVLMWVSVWAVGKFSPDNLNTYYISLAIILFVVIIQIPKQNRDLEADFKDSWKQYLKEE
;
A
#
# COMPACT_ATOMS: atom_id res chain seq x y z
N MET A 1 -1.05 -27.02 7.70
CA MET A 1 -1.15 -26.16 6.47
C MET A 1 -1.90 -24.86 6.72
N GLY A 2 -3.07 -24.88 7.34
CA GLY A 2 -3.86 -23.66 7.57
C GLY A 2 -3.14 -22.54 8.29
N ILE A 3 -2.38 -22.87 9.35
CA ILE A 3 -1.61 -21.87 10.10
C ILE A 3 -0.54 -21.22 9.24
N ILE A 4 0.15 -22.01 8.42
CA ILE A 4 1.21 -21.50 7.53
C ILE A 4 0.58 -20.53 6.50
N ILE A 5 -0.53 -20.91 5.90
CA ILE A 5 -1.24 -20.07 4.93
C ILE A 5 -1.74 -18.79 5.58
N PHE A 6 -2.25 -18.86 6.81
CA PHE A 6 -2.69 -17.70 7.57
C PHE A 6 -1.53 -16.72 7.79
N ILE A 7 -0.38 -17.22 8.24
CA ILE A 7 0.82 -16.40 8.48
C ILE A 7 1.33 -15.78 7.18
N ILE A 8 1.39 -16.58 6.09
CA ILE A 8 1.81 -16.06 4.78
C ILE A 8 0.88 -14.96 4.31
N GLY A 9 -0.43 -15.13 4.48
CA GLY A 9 -1.42 -14.12 4.14
C GLY A 9 -1.24 -12.83 4.93
N LEU A 10 -0.96 -12.93 6.23
CA LEU A 10 -0.71 -11.75 7.06
C LEU A 10 0.54 -11.01 6.61
N LEU A 11 1.65 -11.71 6.37
CA LEU A 11 2.91 -11.09 5.97
C LEU A 11 2.83 -10.49 4.57
N LEU A 12 2.34 -11.25 3.61
CA LEU A 12 2.19 -10.77 2.25
C LEU A 12 1.21 -9.61 2.17
N GLY A 13 0.09 -9.73 2.89
CA GLY A 13 -0.91 -8.66 2.97
C GLY A 13 -0.36 -7.38 3.58
N LEU A 14 0.46 -7.52 4.63
CA LEU A 14 1.08 -6.35 5.26
C LEU A 14 1.90 -5.55 4.24
N PHE A 15 2.77 -6.22 3.49
CA PHE A 15 3.58 -5.56 2.48
C PHE A 15 2.73 -5.04 1.32
N ALA A 16 1.85 -5.89 0.78
CA ALA A 16 1.05 -5.56 -0.40
C ALA A 16 0.10 -4.40 -0.13
N PHE A 17 -0.67 -4.48 0.95
CA PHE A 17 -1.64 -3.44 1.28
C PHE A 17 -0.96 -2.13 1.67
N SER A 18 0.19 -2.19 2.36
CA SER A 18 0.96 -0.98 2.65
C SER A 18 1.40 -0.28 1.37
N GLN A 19 1.88 -1.03 0.38
CA GLN A 19 2.32 -0.48 -0.90
C GLN A 19 1.17 -0.02 -1.79
N ILE A 20 -0.02 -0.59 -1.62
CA ILE A 20 -1.22 -0.19 -2.38
C ILE A 20 -1.89 1.02 -1.73
N ILE A 21 -2.12 0.96 -0.42
CA ILE A 21 -2.93 1.96 0.30
C ILE A 21 -2.12 3.23 0.57
N TYR A 22 -0.85 3.12 0.93
CA TYR A 22 -0.02 4.26 1.23
C TYR A 22 0.05 5.28 0.08
N PRO A 23 0.38 4.87 -1.17
CA PRO A 23 0.41 5.85 -2.27
C PRO A 23 -0.95 6.47 -2.56
N LEU A 24 -2.02 5.69 -2.47
CA LEU A 24 -3.36 6.15 -2.85
C LEU A 24 -4.03 6.99 -1.76
N LEU A 25 -3.84 6.65 -0.49
CA LEU A 25 -4.53 7.33 0.62
C LEU A 25 -3.67 8.36 1.33
N SER A 26 -2.35 8.26 1.24
CA SER A 26 -1.44 9.15 1.94
C SER A 26 -0.64 10.02 1.00
N ALA A 27 0.11 9.44 0.07
CA ALA A 27 1.01 10.19 -0.80
C ALA A 27 0.25 11.07 -1.81
N TRP A 28 -0.75 10.53 -2.48
CA TRP A 28 -1.52 11.25 -3.50
C TRP A 28 -2.27 12.46 -2.92
N PRO A 29 -3.06 12.32 -1.83
CA PRO A 29 -3.71 13.49 -1.24
C PRO A 29 -2.73 14.58 -0.80
N ARG A 30 -1.58 14.20 -0.25
CA ARG A 30 -0.54 15.16 0.14
C ARG A 30 0.05 15.87 -1.07
N ALA A 31 0.31 15.15 -2.15
CA ALA A 31 0.82 15.73 -3.38
C ALA A 31 -0.17 16.75 -3.95
N LYS A 32 -1.45 16.43 -3.99
CA LYS A 32 -2.49 17.35 -4.46
C LYS A 32 -2.60 18.58 -3.57
N ARG A 33 -2.49 18.41 -2.27
CA ARG A 33 -2.53 19.54 -1.34
C ARG A 33 -1.35 20.47 -1.56
N LEU A 34 -0.15 19.93 -1.69
CA LEU A 34 1.06 20.72 -1.94
C LEU A 34 1.00 21.43 -3.29
N GLU A 35 0.43 20.79 -4.30
CA GLU A 35 0.23 21.41 -5.60
C GLU A 35 -0.71 22.62 -5.48
N ARG A 36 -1.82 22.49 -4.76
CA ARG A 36 -2.76 23.60 -4.54
C ARG A 36 -2.14 24.76 -3.75
N GLU A 37 -1.24 24.45 -2.83
CA GLU A 37 -0.53 25.45 -2.04
C GLU A 37 0.65 26.06 -2.78
N GLY A 38 0.95 25.60 -3.99
CA GLY A 38 2.06 26.10 -4.78
C GLY A 38 3.43 25.70 -4.29
N LYS A 39 3.53 24.63 -3.51
CA LYS A 39 4.80 24.15 -2.93
C LYS A 39 5.56 23.17 -3.81
N LEU A 40 5.00 22.77 -4.94
CA LEU A 40 5.65 21.84 -5.87
C LEU A 40 6.33 22.61 -7.01
N LYS A 41 7.55 22.19 -7.38
CA LYS A 41 8.26 22.72 -8.55
C LYS A 41 7.55 22.35 -9.83
N ARG A 42 7.00 21.13 -9.88
CA ARG A 42 6.30 20.54 -11.02
C ARG A 42 5.26 19.56 -10.51
N PRO A 43 4.17 19.35 -11.27
CA PRO A 43 3.15 18.38 -10.85
C PRO A 43 3.73 16.97 -10.83
N ILE A 44 3.38 16.20 -9.81
CA ILE A 44 3.78 14.80 -9.71
C ILE A 44 2.80 13.99 -10.57
N PRO A 45 3.30 13.20 -11.56
CA PRO A 45 2.41 12.40 -12.38
C PRO A 45 1.64 11.37 -11.55
N ILE A 46 0.35 11.24 -11.80
CA ILE A 46 -0.51 10.29 -11.09
C ILE A 46 -0.04 8.84 -11.30
N THR A 47 0.55 8.55 -12.48
CA THR A 47 1.09 7.23 -12.78
C THR A 47 2.17 6.80 -11.79
N THR A 48 2.93 7.75 -11.25
CA THR A 48 3.96 7.47 -10.25
C THR A 48 3.36 6.85 -8.99
N PHE A 49 2.15 7.25 -8.60
CA PHE A 49 1.45 6.70 -7.45
C PHE A 49 0.75 5.38 -7.75
N LEU A 50 0.57 5.02 -9.02
CA LEU A 50 -0.13 3.82 -9.43
C LEU A 50 0.80 2.64 -9.73
N ILE A 51 2.11 2.88 -9.89
CA ILE A 51 3.07 1.83 -10.23
C ILE A 51 3.09 0.74 -9.15
N ALA A 52 3.35 1.13 -7.90
CA ALA A 52 3.41 0.17 -6.80
C ALA A 52 2.06 -0.53 -6.56
N PRO A 53 0.90 0.17 -6.51
CA PRO A 53 -0.39 -0.51 -6.40
C PRO A 53 -0.66 -1.52 -7.51
N ASN A 54 -0.31 -1.22 -8.75
CA ASN A 54 -0.52 -2.15 -9.86
C ASN A 54 0.33 -3.41 -9.71
N ILE A 55 1.63 -3.24 -9.40
CA ILE A 55 2.55 -4.38 -9.21
C ILE A 55 2.07 -5.27 -8.07
N TRP A 56 1.81 -4.69 -6.90
CA TRP A 56 1.39 -5.44 -5.73
C TRP A 56 -0.02 -6.01 -5.87
N GLY A 57 -0.91 -5.32 -6.60
CA GLY A 57 -2.24 -5.83 -6.92
C GLY A 57 -2.17 -7.11 -7.75
N VAL A 58 -1.31 -7.13 -8.78
CA VAL A 58 -1.10 -8.33 -9.60
C VAL A 58 -0.50 -9.46 -8.77
N LEU A 59 0.50 -9.16 -7.92
CA LEU A 59 1.11 -10.15 -7.04
C LEU A 59 0.08 -10.75 -6.06
N MET A 60 -0.79 -9.93 -5.49
CA MET A 60 -1.87 -10.39 -4.61
C MET A 60 -2.85 -11.29 -5.36
N TRP A 61 -3.24 -10.90 -6.56
CA TRP A 61 -4.15 -11.70 -7.38
C TRP A 61 -3.54 -13.07 -7.70
N VAL A 62 -2.26 -13.10 -8.10
CA VAL A 62 -1.54 -14.34 -8.35
C VAL A 62 -1.46 -15.20 -7.10
N SER A 63 -1.23 -14.60 -5.92
CA SER A 63 -1.16 -15.35 -4.66
C SER A 63 -2.50 -16.00 -4.31
N VAL A 64 -3.62 -15.28 -4.49
CA VAL A 64 -4.96 -15.84 -4.27
C VAL A 64 -5.22 -16.99 -5.23
N TRP A 65 -4.88 -16.81 -6.50
CA TRP A 65 -5.01 -17.86 -7.52
C TRP A 65 -4.20 -19.11 -7.13
N ALA A 66 -2.96 -18.92 -6.71
CA ALA A 66 -2.08 -20.03 -6.31
C ALA A 66 -2.64 -20.79 -5.11
N VAL A 67 -3.10 -20.09 -4.08
CA VAL A 67 -3.72 -20.73 -2.91
C VAL A 67 -4.96 -21.51 -3.31
N GLY A 68 -5.80 -20.93 -4.17
CA GLY A 68 -7.01 -21.60 -4.65
C GLY A 68 -6.71 -22.85 -5.47
N LYS A 69 -5.58 -22.86 -6.19
CA LYS A 69 -5.18 -24.01 -7.00
C LYS A 69 -4.51 -25.12 -6.19
N PHE A 70 -3.58 -24.76 -5.29
CA PHE A 70 -2.77 -25.72 -4.56
C PHE A 70 -3.37 -26.13 -3.21
N SER A 71 -4.16 -25.26 -2.57
CA SER A 71 -4.77 -25.53 -1.27
C SER A 71 -6.17 -24.92 -1.19
N PRO A 72 -7.14 -25.39 -2.01
CA PRO A 72 -8.46 -24.78 -2.06
C PRO A 72 -9.19 -24.84 -0.70
N ASP A 73 -8.91 -25.85 0.12
CA ASP A 73 -9.52 -25.96 1.45
C ASP A 73 -9.08 -24.86 2.41
N ASN A 74 -7.94 -24.22 2.14
CA ASN A 74 -7.39 -23.15 2.96
C ASN A 74 -7.62 -21.75 2.37
N LEU A 75 -8.36 -21.66 1.28
CA LEU A 75 -8.60 -20.37 0.61
C LEU A 75 -9.38 -19.40 1.51
N ASN A 76 -10.37 -19.90 2.26
CA ASN A 76 -11.12 -19.07 3.20
C ASN A 76 -10.22 -18.53 4.31
N THR A 77 -9.30 -19.37 4.82
CA THR A 77 -8.33 -18.95 5.82
C THR A 77 -7.44 -17.83 5.28
N TYR A 78 -7.01 -17.95 4.03
CA TYR A 78 -6.22 -16.93 3.36
C TYR A 78 -6.98 -15.61 3.23
N TYR A 79 -8.25 -15.65 2.79
CA TYR A 79 -9.08 -14.45 2.71
C TYR A 79 -9.28 -13.78 4.08
N ILE A 80 -9.48 -14.57 5.13
CA ILE A 80 -9.64 -14.05 6.49
C ILE A 80 -8.37 -13.33 6.92
N SER A 81 -7.20 -13.91 6.67
CA SER A 81 -5.92 -13.27 7.02
C SER A 81 -5.72 -11.96 6.28
N LEU A 82 -6.05 -11.93 4.98
CA LEU A 82 -5.96 -10.70 4.18
C LEU A 82 -6.90 -9.61 4.70
N ALA A 83 -8.13 -9.97 5.08
CA ALA A 83 -9.10 -9.03 5.63
C ALA A 83 -8.61 -8.43 6.96
N ILE A 84 -8.06 -9.26 7.84
CA ILE A 84 -7.51 -8.81 9.12
C ILE A 84 -6.37 -7.83 8.91
N ILE A 85 -5.41 -8.17 8.05
CA ILE A 85 -4.26 -7.30 7.84
C ILE A 85 -4.62 -6.01 7.09
N LEU A 86 -5.59 -6.07 6.18
CA LEU A 86 -6.09 -4.87 5.52
C LEU A 86 -6.66 -3.88 6.54
N PHE A 87 -7.46 -4.38 7.48
CA PHE A 87 -8.03 -3.56 8.54
C PHE A 87 -6.94 -2.94 9.42
N VAL A 88 -5.92 -3.74 9.79
CA VAL A 88 -4.78 -3.27 10.58
C VAL A 88 -4.02 -2.16 9.84
N VAL A 89 -3.75 -2.34 8.55
CA VAL A 89 -3.03 -1.36 7.74
C VAL A 89 -3.81 -0.04 7.67
N ILE A 90 -5.11 -0.11 7.45
CA ILE A 90 -5.97 1.09 7.37
C ILE A 90 -5.94 1.86 8.69
N ILE A 91 -5.99 1.16 9.83
CA ILE A 91 -5.93 1.81 11.15
C ILE A 91 -4.56 2.42 11.41
N GLN A 92 -3.49 1.76 10.97
CA GLN A 92 -2.12 2.21 11.21
C GLN A 92 -1.76 3.50 10.48
N ILE A 93 -2.33 3.73 9.30
CA ILE A 93 -1.98 4.90 8.48
C ILE A 93 -2.16 6.22 9.22
N PRO A 94 -3.31 6.53 9.85
CA PRO A 94 -3.46 7.78 10.60
C PRO A 94 -2.52 7.90 11.79
N LYS A 95 -2.20 6.76 12.45
CA LYS A 95 -1.31 6.75 13.61
C LYS A 95 0.14 7.06 13.24
N GLN A 96 0.54 6.75 12.02
CA GLN A 96 1.90 6.96 11.52
C GLN A 96 2.02 8.23 10.66
N ASN A 97 1.06 9.14 10.77
CA ASN A 97 0.99 10.30 9.89
C ASN A 97 2.26 11.15 9.88
N ARG A 98 2.92 11.34 11.03
CA ARG A 98 4.16 12.12 11.11
C ARG A 98 5.30 11.45 10.36
N ASP A 99 5.48 10.14 10.58
CA ASP A 99 6.53 9.36 9.92
C ASP A 99 6.27 9.28 8.42
N LEU A 100 5.01 9.11 8.01
CA LEU A 100 4.63 9.08 6.60
C LEU A 100 4.87 10.41 5.92
N GLU A 101 4.67 11.52 6.62
CA GLU A 101 4.93 12.84 6.07
C GLU A 101 6.42 13.07 5.84
N ALA A 102 7.26 12.67 6.79
CA ALA A 102 8.72 12.75 6.65
C ALA A 102 9.20 11.88 5.48
N ASP A 103 8.71 10.64 5.38
CA ASP A 103 9.04 9.74 4.30
C ASP A 103 8.58 10.28 2.94
N PHE A 104 7.40 10.89 2.90
CA PHE A 104 6.89 11.53 1.68
C PHE A 104 7.82 12.65 1.22
N LYS A 105 8.20 13.53 2.13
CA LYS A 105 9.10 14.65 1.81
C LYS A 105 10.45 14.17 1.29
N ASP A 106 10.99 13.12 1.90
CA ASP A 106 12.25 12.51 1.48
C ASP A 106 12.15 11.88 0.10
N SER A 107 11.09 11.08 -0.12
CA SER A 107 10.90 10.35 -1.38
C SER A 107 10.60 11.27 -2.56
N TRP A 108 9.90 12.38 -2.33
CA TRP A 108 9.46 13.30 -3.37
C TRP A 108 10.19 14.64 -3.36
N LYS A 109 11.36 14.66 -2.74
CA LYS A 109 12.18 15.87 -2.58
C LYS A 109 12.45 16.59 -3.90
N GLN A 110 12.64 15.84 -4.98
CA GLN A 110 12.88 16.40 -6.31
C GLN A 110 11.70 17.18 -6.88
N TYR A 111 10.49 16.95 -6.37
CA TYR A 111 9.28 17.65 -6.79
C TYR A 111 8.94 18.84 -5.90
N LEU A 112 9.57 18.95 -4.74
CA LEU A 112 9.29 20.01 -3.79
C LEU A 112 10.12 21.26 -4.12
N LYS A 113 9.52 22.44 -3.90
CA LYS A 113 10.26 23.69 -4.02
C LYS A 113 11.30 23.79 -2.92
N GLU A 114 12.49 24.23 -3.27
CA GLU A 114 13.51 24.55 -2.28
C GLU A 114 13.11 25.83 -1.53
N GLU A 115 13.15 25.75 -0.22
CA GLU A 115 12.94 26.93 0.64
C GLU A 115 14.25 27.56 1.01
#